data_d4a6ec68795914341087a9ffb2294e06
#
_entry.id   d4a6ec68795914341087a9ffb2294e06
#
_cell.length_a   1.000
_cell.length_b   1.000
_cell.length_c   1.000
_cell.angle_alpha   90.00
_cell.angle_beta   90.00
_cell.angle_gamma   90.00
#
_symmetry.space_group_name_H-M   'P 1'
#
loop_
_entity.id
_entity.type
_entity.pdbx_description
1 polymer ?
#
loop_
_entity_poly.entity_id
_entity_poly.type
_entity_poly.pdbx_seq_one_letter_code
_entity_poly.pdbx_strand_id
1 'polypeptide(L)'
;MKKLTFFLLILTPLLIQACQGTGDSENKNQKASMVGGEDANKAVTHLTAEEFREKVVDYKNSEKWDYQGDKPCLIDFYADWCGPCKTTSPIIADIAKEYQGKIHVYKVDVDKERELASVMGIQSIPAFLYCPVEGKPRMSSGIGQSKADTRQMFKDNIEQILLNN
;
A
#
# COMPACT_ATOMS: atom_id res chain seq x y z
N MET A 1 -47.81 35.15 6.42
CA MET A 1 -48.26 36.21 5.48
C MET A 1 -47.61 35.88 4.15
N LYS A 2 -48.37 35.27 3.24
CA LYS A 2 -48.75 35.84 1.93
C LYS A 2 -47.53 36.03 1.01
N LYS A 3 -47.43 35.56 -0.19
CA LYS A 3 -48.32 35.17 -1.32
C LYS A 3 -47.40 34.43 -2.32
N LEU A 4 -47.70 33.32 -2.90
CA LEU A 4 -48.62 32.99 -4.00
C LEU A 4 -48.24 33.57 -5.39
N THR A 5 -48.16 32.61 -6.33
CA THR A 5 -48.41 32.66 -7.78
C THR A 5 -47.28 33.12 -8.69
N PHE A 6 -46.99 32.47 -9.83
CA PHE A 6 -47.80 32.17 -11.04
C PHE A 6 -46.94 31.30 -12.00
N PHE A 7 -47.29 30.11 -12.36
CA PHE A 7 -47.89 29.61 -13.59
C PHE A 7 -47.43 30.30 -14.89
N LEU A 8 -46.67 29.56 -15.74
CA LEU A 8 -46.95 29.55 -17.18
C LEU A 8 -46.43 28.30 -17.88
N LEU A 9 -47.37 27.52 -18.36
CA LEU A 9 -47.26 26.47 -19.37
C LEU A 9 -47.02 27.12 -20.73
N ILE A 10 -46.07 26.62 -21.51
CA ILE A 10 -46.15 26.72 -22.99
C ILE A 10 -45.79 25.34 -23.56
N LEU A 11 -46.71 24.87 -24.34
CA LEU A 11 -46.88 23.58 -25.00
C LEU A 11 -46.42 23.70 -26.45
N THR A 12 -45.68 22.65 -26.95
CA THR A 12 -45.61 22.08 -28.34
C THR A 12 -44.85 22.86 -29.45
N PRO A 13 -44.58 22.21 -30.61
CA PRO A 13 -44.63 20.79 -31.01
C PRO A 13 -43.43 20.21 -31.76
N LEU A 14 -43.35 18.90 -31.77
CA LEU A 14 -43.07 17.92 -32.82
C LEU A 14 -42.60 18.45 -34.20
N LEU A 15 -41.42 18.04 -34.64
CA LEU A 15 -41.13 17.72 -36.03
C LEU A 15 -40.08 16.60 -36.16
N ILE A 16 -40.54 15.54 -36.77
CA ILE A 16 -39.78 14.36 -37.20
C ILE A 16 -39.03 14.75 -38.46
N GLN A 17 -37.71 14.41 -38.51
CA GLN A 17 -37.04 14.25 -39.81
C GLN A 17 -36.01 13.14 -39.70
N ALA A 18 -36.32 12.07 -40.38
CA ALA A 18 -35.43 10.98 -40.70
C ALA A 18 -34.48 11.41 -41.84
N CYS A 19 -33.19 11.11 -41.70
CA CYS A 19 -32.29 10.91 -42.84
C CYS A 19 -31.27 9.85 -42.51
N GLN A 20 -31.28 8.77 -43.29
CA GLN A 20 -30.31 7.72 -43.41
C GLN A 20 -29.00 8.29 -43.97
N GLY A 21 -27.87 7.76 -43.49
CA GLY A 21 -26.53 8.02 -44.07
C GLY A 21 -25.51 7.09 -43.44
N THR A 22 -25.36 5.94 -44.04
CA THR A 22 -24.20 5.07 -44.26
C THR A 22 -22.86 5.44 -43.60
N GLY A 23 -22.31 4.48 -42.82
CA GLY A 23 -20.92 3.98 -42.86
C GLY A 23 -19.87 4.89 -42.28
N ASP A 24 -19.30 4.46 -41.15
CA ASP A 24 -17.88 4.13 -41.17
C ASP A 24 -17.50 3.51 -39.82
N SER A 25 -16.63 2.53 -39.91
CA SER A 25 -16.04 1.77 -38.82
C SER A 25 -15.29 2.67 -37.82
N GLU A 26 -15.82 2.86 -36.65
CA GLU A 26 -15.01 3.30 -35.51
C GLU A 26 -14.81 2.16 -34.52
N ASN A 27 -13.60 1.65 -34.58
CA ASN A 27 -13.00 0.69 -33.68
C ASN A 27 -13.04 1.25 -32.24
N LYS A 28 -14.13 0.99 -31.52
CA LYS A 28 -14.16 1.19 -30.06
C LYS A 28 -13.35 0.09 -29.42
N ASN A 29 -12.07 0.40 -29.22
CA ASN A 29 -11.19 -0.30 -28.29
C ASN A 29 -11.84 -0.27 -26.89
N GLN A 30 -12.66 -1.28 -26.63
CA GLN A 30 -13.17 -1.56 -25.29
C GLN A 30 -11.97 -2.00 -24.44
N LYS A 31 -11.41 -1.04 -23.72
CA LYS A 31 -10.50 -1.29 -22.62
C LYS A 31 -11.29 -2.10 -21.59
N ALA A 32 -11.21 -3.42 -21.73
CA ALA A 32 -11.70 -4.33 -20.69
C ALA A 32 -10.97 -3.97 -19.40
N SER A 33 -11.69 -3.39 -18.45
CA SER A 33 -11.26 -3.24 -17.08
C SER A 33 -11.01 -4.63 -16.52
N MET A 34 -9.75 -5.04 -16.47
CA MET A 34 -9.33 -6.17 -15.66
C MET A 34 -9.41 -5.73 -14.19
N VAL A 35 -10.59 -5.84 -13.63
CA VAL A 35 -10.82 -5.82 -12.19
C VAL A 35 -10.28 -7.15 -11.65
N GLY A 36 -9.07 -7.15 -11.15
CA GLY A 36 -8.44 -8.36 -10.61
C GLY A 36 -7.02 -8.20 -10.06
N GLY A 37 -6.38 -7.03 -10.23
CA GLY A 37 -4.97 -6.82 -9.84
C GLY A 37 -4.69 -5.67 -8.86
N GLU A 38 -5.66 -4.80 -8.61
CA GLU A 38 -5.42 -3.57 -7.84
C GLU A 38 -5.48 -3.75 -6.31
N ASP A 39 -6.24 -4.72 -5.81
CA ASP A 39 -6.43 -4.87 -4.36
C ASP A 39 -5.23 -5.50 -3.64
N ALA A 40 -4.44 -6.33 -4.32
CA ALA A 40 -3.23 -6.92 -3.74
C ALA A 40 -2.09 -5.90 -3.59
N ASN A 41 -2.04 -4.89 -4.46
CA ASN A 41 -1.03 -3.83 -4.44
C ASN A 41 -1.36 -2.71 -3.43
N LYS A 42 -2.62 -2.61 -3.02
CA LYS A 42 -3.06 -1.60 -2.03
C LYS A 42 -2.75 -2.00 -0.58
N ALA A 43 -2.56 -3.28 -0.30
CA ALA A 43 -2.25 -3.76 1.04
C ALA A 43 -0.77 -3.55 1.43
N VAL A 44 0.13 -3.38 0.46
CA VAL A 44 1.57 -3.12 0.67
C VAL A 44 1.92 -1.80 -0.02
N THR A 45 2.49 -0.86 0.74
CA THR A 45 2.88 0.45 0.22
C THR A 45 4.40 0.54 0.12
N HIS A 46 4.92 0.98 -1.04
CA HIS A 46 6.33 1.32 -1.18
C HIS A 46 6.58 2.72 -0.62
N LEU A 47 7.62 2.87 0.19
CA LEU A 47 8.01 4.14 0.77
C LEU A 47 9.33 4.64 0.18
N THR A 48 9.35 5.92 -0.16
CA THR A 48 10.59 6.70 -0.29
C THR A 48 11.13 7.08 1.08
N ALA A 49 12.37 7.56 1.14
CA ALA A 49 12.96 8.06 2.37
C ALA A 49 12.17 9.24 2.97
N GLU A 50 11.57 10.08 2.14
CA GLU A 50 10.69 11.18 2.58
C GLU A 50 9.41 10.65 3.21
N GLU A 51 8.70 9.76 2.54
CA GLU A 51 7.49 9.11 3.07
C GLU A 51 7.77 8.29 4.33
N PHE A 52 8.97 7.68 4.44
CA PHE A 52 9.39 6.97 5.65
C PHE A 52 9.53 7.94 6.84
N ARG A 53 10.09 9.14 6.61
CA ARG A 53 10.17 10.16 7.67
C ARG A 53 8.81 10.66 8.13
N GLU A 54 7.87 10.77 7.23
CA GLU A 54 6.51 11.22 7.54
C GLU A 54 5.65 10.15 8.24
N LYS A 55 5.82 8.88 7.85
CA LYS A 55 4.91 7.79 8.26
C LYS A 55 5.49 6.87 9.32
N VAL A 56 6.82 6.87 9.51
CA VAL A 56 7.50 5.93 10.41
C VAL A 56 8.30 6.68 11.45
N VAL A 57 9.36 7.37 11.08
CA VAL A 57 10.19 8.16 12.02
C VAL A 57 11.00 9.20 11.26
N ASP A 58 10.98 10.44 11.74
CA ASP A 58 11.81 11.51 11.19
C ASP A 58 13.24 11.42 11.74
N TYR A 59 14.01 10.49 11.19
CA TYR A 59 15.40 10.19 11.61
C TYR A 59 16.39 11.33 11.32
N LYS A 60 15.99 12.37 10.57
CA LYS A 60 16.83 13.54 10.30
C LYS A 60 16.73 14.59 11.39
N ASN A 61 15.57 14.73 11.99
CA ASN A 61 15.27 15.79 12.96
C ASN A 61 15.08 15.27 14.39
N SER A 62 15.04 13.96 14.60
CA SER A 62 14.89 13.34 15.92
C SER A 62 16.05 12.38 16.23
N GLU A 63 16.70 12.58 17.37
CA GLU A 63 17.70 11.64 17.90
C GLU A 63 17.06 10.40 18.56
N LYS A 64 15.77 10.49 18.87
CA LYS A 64 15.02 9.43 19.51
C LYS A 64 14.06 8.80 18.54
N TRP A 65 13.80 7.51 18.74
CA TRP A 65 12.73 6.84 18.00
C TRP A 65 11.39 7.41 18.44
N ASP A 66 10.73 8.12 17.55
CA ASP A 66 9.40 8.71 17.72
C ASP A 66 8.53 8.27 16.54
N TYR A 67 7.74 7.22 16.76
CA TYR A 67 6.94 6.61 15.71
C TYR A 67 5.77 7.51 15.30
N GLN A 68 5.64 7.79 14.00
CA GLN A 68 4.67 8.74 13.46
C GLN A 68 3.37 8.08 12.98
N GLY A 69 3.30 6.75 12.95
CA GLY A 69 2.14 6.04 12.40
C GLY A 69 0.97 5.92 13.39
N ASP A 70 -0.24 5.81 12.85
CA ASP A 70 -1.49 5.59 13.60
C ASP A 70 -1.73 4.13 14.01
N LYS A 71 -0.99 3.19 13.40
CA LYS A 71 -1.04 1.75 13.63
C LYS A 71 0.36 1.18 13.59
N PRO A 72 0.62 0.02 14.25
CA PRO A 72 1.90 -0.64 14.13
C PRO A 72 2.22 -0.93 12.66
N CYS A 73 3.51 -1.05 12.33
CA CYS A 73 3.88 -1.41 10.96
C CYS A 73 4.98 -2.45 10.88
N LEU A 74 4.96 -3.20 9.77
CA LEU A 74 6.02 -4.05 9.26
C LEU A 74 6.63 -3.40 8.03
N ILE A 75 7.97 -3.28 7.99
CA ILE A 75 8.70 -2.72 6.85
C ILE A 75 9.68 -3.76 6.31
N ASP A 76 9.57 -4.07 5.02
CA ASP A 76 10.45 -4.97 4.26
C ASP A 76 11.50 -4.15 3.50
N PHE A 77 12.75 -4.25 3.92
CA PHE A 77 13.90 -3.72 3.19
C PHE A 77 14.38 -4.76 2.18
N TYR A 78 14.30 -4.42 0.89
CA TYR A 78 14.53 -5.34 -0.21
C TYR A 78 15.32 -4.70 -1.36
N ALA A 79 15.74 -5.51 -2.33
CA ALA A 79 16.19 -5.08 -3.65
C ALA A 79 15.69 -6.04 -4.73
N ASP A 80 15.61 -5.55 -5.97
CA ASP A 80 15.09 -6.35 -7.10
C ASP A 80 15.99 -7.55 -7.48
N TRP A 81 17.28 -7.46 -7.23
CA TRP A 81 18.26 -8.55 -7.46
C TRP A 81 18.27 -9.60 -6.34
N CYS A 82 17.69 -9.33 -5.19
CA CYS A 82 17.72 -10.18 -4.01
C CYS A 82 16.80 -11.42 -4.17
N GLY A 83 17.40 -12.60 -4.35
CA GLY A 83 16.66 -13.85 -4.49
C GLY A 83 15.77 -14.20 -3.31
N PRO A 84 16.27 -14.19 -2.06
CA PRO A 84 15.43 -14.42 -0.87
C PRO A 84 14.29 -13.41 -0.73
N CYS A 85 14.50 -12.13 -1.10
CA CYS A 85 13.44 -11.12 -1.08
C CYS A 85 12.30 -11.44 -2.05
N LYS A 86 12.60 -12.01 -3.22
CA LYS A 86 11.58 -12.50 -4.17
C LYS A 86 10.75 -13.64 -3.58
N THR A 87 11.35 -14.47 -2.74
CA THR A 87 10.64 -15.55 -2.04
C THR A 87 9.70 -15.01 -0.96
N THR A 88 10.10 -13.96 -0.23
CA THR A 88 9.29 -13.36 0.84
C THR A 88 8.19 -12.44 0.34
N SER A 89 8.37 -11.78 -0.81
CA SER A 89 7.42 -10.82 -1.35
C SER A 89 5.96 -11.32 -1.42
N PRO A 90 5.65 -12.51 -1.96
CA PRO A 90 4.28 -13.01 -1.97
C PRO A 90 3.77 -13.33 -0.54
N ILE A 91 4.63 -13.78 0.36
CA ILE A 91 4.27 -14.06 1.76
C ILE A 91 3.88 -12.75 2.46
N ILE A 92 4.65 -11.69 2.26
CA ILE A 92 4.39 -10.36 2.83
C ILE A 92 3.08 -9.79 2.28
N ALA A 93 2.81 -9.97 0.98
CA ALA A 93 1.55 -9.54 0.39
C ALA A 93 0.33 -10.26 1.00
N ASP A 94 0.46 -11.55 1.31
CA ASP A 94 -0.59 -12.32 1.99
C ASP A 94 -0.74 -11.90 3.45
N ILE A 95 0.37 -11.66 4.17
CA ILE A 95 0.38 -11.09 5.53
C ILE A 95 -0.32 -9.73 5.55
N ALA A 96 -0.02 -8.86 4.59
CA ALA A 96 -0.66 -7.55 4.50
C ALA A 96 -2.19 -7.63 4.36
N LYS A 97 -2.69 -8.62 3.62
CA LYS A 97 -4.13 -8.88 3.51
C LYS A 97 -4.71 -9.45 4.80
N GLU A 98 -4.02 -10.43 5.42
CA GLU A 98 -4.46 -11.10 6.65
C GLU A 98 -4.58 -10.11 7.82
N TYR A 99 -3.63 -9.16 7.90
CA TYR A 99 -3.58 -8.15 8.97
C TYR A 99 -4.13 -6.77 8.53
N GLN A 100 -4.88 -6.73 7.43
CA GLN A 100 -5.48 -5.48 6.95
C GLN A 100 -6.32 -4.79 8.03
N GLY A 101 -6.09 -3.49 8.21
CA GLY A 101 -6.74 -2.70 9.24
C GLY A 101 -6.10 -2.78 10.63
N LYS A 102 -5.26 -3.79 10.91
CA LYS A 102 -4.55 -3.95 12.18
C LYS A 102 -3.14 -3.36 12.14
N ILE A 103 -2.41 -3.56 11.03
CA ILE A 103 -1.06 -3.03 10.84
C ILE A 103 -0.93 -2.38 9.46
N HIS A 104 0.08 -1.54 9.28
CA HIS A 104 0.57 -1.14 7.98
C HIS A 104 1.70 -2.07 7.52
N VAL A 105 1.77 -2.34 6.22
CA VAL A 105 2.87 -3.10 5.62
C VAL A 105 3.51 -2.25 4.55
N TYR A 106 4.79 -1.97 4.74
CA TYR A 106 5.60 -1.13 3.87
C TYR A 106 6.76 -1.89 3.24
N LYS A 107 7.27 -1.36 2.13
CA LYS A 107 8.49 -1.84 1.48
C LYS A 107 9.41 -0.66 1.19
N VAL A 108 10.71 -0.88 1.35
CA VAL A 108 11.77 0.09 1.05
C VAL A 108 12.80 -0.58 0.15
N ASP A 109 13.02 -0.01 -1.03
CA ASP A 109 14.06 -0.45 -1.97
C ASP A 109 15.42 0.13 -1.52
N VAL A 110 16.32 -0.71 -1.04
CA VAL A 110 17.61 -0.25 -0.49
C VAL A 110 18.56 0.31 -1.55
N ASP A 111 18.35 -0.01 -2.83
CA ASP A 111 19.14 0.55 -3.92
C ASP A 111 18.73 1.98 -4.26
N LYS A 112 17.44 2.29 -4.09
CA LYS A 112 16.89 3.64 -4.27
C LYS A 112 17.08 4.50 -3.04
N GLU A 113 16.87 3.93 -1.85
CA GLU A 113 16.84 4.63 -0.57
C GLU A 113 18.09 4.32 0.26
N ARG A 114 19.28 4.50 -0.32
CA ARG A 114 20.59 4.11 0.28
C ARG A 114 20.90 4.83 1.58
N GLU A 115 20.59 6.12 1.67
CA GLU A 115 20.77 6.89 2.91
C GLU A 115 19.91 6.30 4.03
N LEU A 116 18.62 6.08 3.75
CA LEU A 116 17.70 5.49 4.71
C LEU A 116 18.16 4.10 5.15
N ALA A 117 18.54 3.23 4.21
CA ALA A 117 19.05 1.90 4.52
C ALA A 117 20.29 1.96 5.44
N SER A 118 21.21 2.90 5.17
CA SER A 118 22.40 3.12 6.00
C SER A 118 22.05 3.61 7.40
N VAL A 119 21.16 4.60 7.53
CA VAL A 119 20.69 5.13 8.83
C VAL A 119 19.97 4.08 9.65
N MET A 120 19.16 3.23 8.99
CA MET A 120 18.49 2.11 9.65
C MET A 120 19.42 0.92 9.96
N GLY A 121 20.70 1.00 9.58
CA GLY A 121 21.69 -0.04 9.85
C GLY A 121 21.46 -1.32 9.07
N ILE A 122 20.89 -1.26 7.86
CA ILE A 122 20.63 -2.43 7.02
C ILE A 122 21.95 -2.95 6.46
N GLN A 123 22.42 -4.09 6.96
CA GLN A 123 23.67 -4.75 6.53
C GLN A 123 23.43 -5.90 5.56
N SER A 124 22.24 -6.48 5.58
CA SER A 124 21.85 -7.59 4.71
C SER A 124 20.36 -7.55 4.43
N ILE A 125 19.94 -8.08 3.28
CA ILE A 125 18.54 -8.18 2.87
C ILE A 125 18.15 -9.62 2.54
N PRO A 126 16.89 -10.02 2.78
CA PRO A 126 15.81 -9.22 3.33
C PRO A 126 16.02 -8.87 4.80
N ALA A 127 15.62 -7.65 5.18
CA ALA A 127 15.55 -7.20 6.56
C ALA A 127 14.17 -6.64 6.86
N PHE A 128 13.66 -6.89 8.07
CA PHE A 128 12.30 -6.58 8.46
C PHE A 128 12.29 -5.76 9.73
N LEU A 129 11.73 -4.56 9.67
CA LEU A 129 11.58 -3.67 10.81
C LEU A 129 10.13 -3.73 11.30
N TYR A 130 9.95 -4.11 12.55
CA TYR A 130 8.67 -4.15 13.24
C TYR A 130 8.58 -2.93 14.15
N CYS A 131 7.62 -2.04 13.87
CA CYS A 131 7.41 -0.79 14.59
C CYS A 131 6.09 -0.86 15.36
N PRO A 132 6.09 -1.15 16.67
CA PRO A 132 4.90 -0.98 17.49
C PRO A 132 4.55 0.51 17.62
N VAL A 133 3.29 0.83 17.93
CA VAL A 133 2.86 2.22 18.18
C VAL A 133 3.58 2.78 19.41
N GLU A 134 3.74 1.96 20.43
CA GLU A 134 4.49 2.32 21.63
C GLU A 134 5.70 1.40 21.82
N GLY A 135 6.81 1.96 22.29
CA GLY A 135 8.01 1.20 22.56
C GLY A 135 9.07 1.30 21.48
N LYS A 136 10.00 0.33 21.47
CA LYS A 136 11.15 0.33 20.55
C LYS A 136 10.91 -0.57 19.35
N PRO A 137 11.33 -0.15 18.17
CA PRO A 137 11.27 -1.02 17.00
C PRO A 137 12.19 -2.23 17.15
N ARG A 138 11.87 -3.30 16.44
CA ARG A 138 12.70 -4.51 16.37
C ARG A 138 13.06 -4.82 14.93
N MET A 139 14.33 -5.09 14.69
CA MET A 139 14.84 -5.54 13.39
C MET A 139 15.03 -7.06 13.42
N SER A 140 14.62 -7.74 12.34
CA SER A 140 15.00 -9.11 12.05
C SER A 140 15.53 -9.21 10.62
N SER A 141 16.28 -10.25 10.29
CA SER A 141 16.81 -10.50 8.96
C SER A 141 16.74 -11.99 8.62
N GLY A 142 16.81 -12.30 7.32
CA GLY A 142 16.76 -13.66 6.83
C GLY A 142 15.33 -14.20 6.70
N ILE A 143 15.27 -15.49 6.34
CA ILE A 143 14.01 -16.20 6.09
C ILE A 143 14.05 -17.57 6.78
N GLY A 144 12.89 -18.17 7.02
CA GLY A 144 12.77 -19.55 7.50
C GLY A 144 13.26 -20.58 6.46
N GLN A 145 13.37 -21.83 6.87
CA GLN A 145 13.83 -22.91 6.01
C GLN A 145 12.84 -23.27 4.90
N SER A 146 11.57 -22.94 5.10
CA SER A 146 10.49 -23.11 4.12
C SER A 146 9.64 -21.84 4.03
N LYS A 147 8.74 -21.78 3.01
CA LYS A 147 7.75 -20.71 2.92
C LYS A 147 6.79 -20.72 4.11
N ALA A 148 6.43 -21.92 4.62
CA ALA A 148 5.58 -22.06 5.80
C ALA A 148 6.27 -21.53 7.05
N ASP A 149 7.54 -21.86 7.28
CA ASP A 149 8.32 -21.36 8.40
C ASP A 149 8.51 -19.85 8.32
N THR A 150 8.78 -19.32 7.12
CA THR A 150 8.88 -17.88 6.89
C THR A 150 7.57 -17.17 7.22
N ARG A 151 6.44 -17.69 6.77
CA ARG A 151 5.11 -17.14 7.09
C ARG A 151 4.85 -17.17 8.59
N GLN A 152 5.14 -18.29 9.26
CA GLN A 152 4.95 -18.43 10.70
C GLN A 152 5.84 -17.44 11.46
N MET A 153 7.10 -17.29 11.08
CA MET A 153 8.01 -16.28 11.65
C MET A 153 7.42 -14.87 11.59
N PHE A 154 6.84 -14.47 10.45
CA PHE A 154 6.18 -13.16 10.35
C PHE A 154 5.00 -13.04 11.30
N LYS A 155 4.14 -14.07 11.36
CA LYS A 155 2.97 -14.06 12.24
C LYS A 155 3.38 -13.96 13.71
N ASP A 156 4.33 -14.76 14.14
CA ASP A 156 4.83 -14.74 15.51
C ASP A 156 5.40 -13.37 15.89
N ASN A 157 6.21 -12.77 15.01
CA ASN A 157 6.76 -11.44 15.25
C ASN A 157 5.68 -10.35 15.27
N ILE A 158 4.69 -10.42 14.38
CA ILE A 158 3.58 -9.45 14.36
C ILE A 158 2.78 -9.55 15.65
N GLU A 159 2.38 -10.77 16.04
CA GLU A 159 1.60 -10.94 17.27
C GLU A 159 2.39 -10.53 18.52
N GLN A 160 3.67 -10.90 18.61
CA GLN A 160 4.49 -10.64 19.82
C GLN A 160 4.98 -9.19 19.92
N ILE A 161 5.30 -8.54 18.77
CA ILE A 161 5.96 -7.24 18.76
C ILE A 161 4.96 -6.11 18.49
N LEU A 162 4.01 -6.36 17.58
CA LEU A 162 3.13 -5.30 17.09
C LEU A 162 1.76 -5.28 17.76
N LEU A 163 1.21 -6.44 18.14
CA LEU A 163 -0.17 -6.56 18.61
C LEU A 163 -0.33 -6.92 20.07
N ASN A 164 0.73 -7.40 20.75
CA ASN A 164 0.69 -7.79 22.18
C ASN A 164 1.21 -6.70 23.13
N ASN A 165 0.91 -5.45 22.82
CA ASN A 165 1.17 -4.32 23.74
C ASN A 165 -0.04 -4.01 24.60
#